data_651802c802a8358bfaee6cea1fc5a3d9
#
_entry.id   651802c802a8358bfaee6cea1fc5a3d9
#
_cell.length_a   1.000
_cell.length_b   1.000
_cell.length_c   1.000
_cell.angle_alpha   90.00
_cell.angle_beta   90.00
_cell.angle_gamma   90.00
#
_symmetry.space_group_name_H-M   'P 1'
#
loop_
_entity.id
_entity.type
_entity.pdbx_description
1 polymer ?
#
loop_
_entity_poly.entity_id
_entity_poly.type
_entity_poly.pdbx_seq_one_letter_code
_entity_poly.pdbx_strand_id
1 'polypeptide(L)'
;MKIAVAAVQMSSDLLDVPANLQRADDLLRAASLSGVELAVLPELFNTGYSLCPDFGPYSETAEGPTISHLRQRSRQWRMAIAAGVVEREGRHLYDSLVFCSPDGEVHVYRKRNLVFWERFRFHPGRAPLVVSTPWGRVGFAICADMIYRKVWSDYRDRIDLAVVSAAWPDFADRDSGRRHWLLGHVGPLSGAIPAKVAMDLGIPIVFANQCGETRTTIPVLGTRIRDRFAGQSSICDGRHGPPVRAGREPSLLIASITIHQQRGMKSWRSTSHSAPAASCSESALS
;
A
#
# COMPACT_ATOMS: atom_id res chain seq x y z
N MET A 1 -20.19 -10.80 -5.38
CA MET A 1 -20.59 -9.92 -4.28
C MET A 1 -20.26 -8.50 -4.64
N LYS A 2 -21.05 -7.50 -4.26
CA LYS A 2 -20.81 -6.09 -4.55
C LYS A 2 -20.43 -5.38 -3.26
N ILE A 3 -19.33 -4.60 -3.27
CA ILE A 3 -18.84 -3.81 -2.13
C ILE A 3 -18.48 -2.39 -2.56
N ALA A 4 -18.57 -1.45 -1.60
CA ALA A 4 -18.08 -0.10 -1.79
C ALA A 4 -16.62 -0.01 -1.33
N VAL A 5 -15.74 0.50 -2.20
CA VAL A 5 -14.31 0.65 -1.92
C VAL A 5 -13.87 2.09 -2.11
N ALA A 6 -12.81 2.49 -1.40
CA ALA A 6 -12.19 3.78 -1.57
C ALA A 6 -10.69 3.66 -1.88
N ALA A 7 -10.23 4.44 -2.85
CA ALA A 7 -8.81 4.74 -3.05
C ALA A 7 -8.54 6.17 -2.57
N VAL A 8 -7.74 6.30 -1.54
CA VAL A 8 -7.36 7.59 -0.95
C VAL A 8 -6.12 8.12 -1.67
N GLN A 9 -6.24 9.27 -2.30
CA GLN A 9 -5.11 10.01 -2.85
C GLN A 9 -4.81 11.20 -1.96
N MET A 10 -3.68 11.16 -1.26
CA MET A 10 -3.28 12.22 -0.35
C MET A 10 -1.82 12.60 -0.53
N SER A 11 -1.49 13.83 -0.16
CA SER A 11 -0.11 14.26 0.05
C SER A 11 0.30 13.93 1.49
N SER A 12 1.55 13.52 1.66
CA SER A 12 2.13 13.30 2.98
C SER A 12 3.31 14.23 3.18
N ASP A 13 3.32 14.95 4.29
CA ASP A 13 4.46 15.76 4.70
C ASP A 13 5.56 14.84 5.22
N LEU A 14 6.80 15.07 4.75
CA LEU A 14 7.91 14.18 5.05
C LEU A 14 8.22 14.18 6.56
N LEU A 15 8.10 12.99 7.17
CA LEU A 15 8.34 12.68 8.59
C LEU A 15 7.40 13.41 9.58
N ASP A 16 6.34 14.07 9.12
CA ASP A 16 5.31 14.63 9.99
C ASP A 16 4.15 13.63 10.19
N VAL A 17 4.44 12.61 10.99
CA VAL A 17 3.49 11.54 11.27
C VAL A 17 2.16 12.05 11.84
N PRO A 18 2.13 12.98 12.82
CA PRO A 18 0.87 13.49 13.36
C PRO A 18 -0.01 14.17 12.30
N ALA A 19 0.55 15.05 11.48
CA ALA A 19 -0.20 15.76 10.44
C ALA A 19 -0.72 14.79 9.36
N ASN A 20 0.09 13.80 8.98
CA ASN A 20 -0.30 12.80 8.00
C ASN A 20 -1.40 11.88 8.51
N LEU A 21 -1.34 11.45 9.78
CA LEU A 21 -2.39 10.66 10.42
C LEU A 21 -3.71 11.43 10.50
N GLN A 22 -3.67 12.72 10.88
CA GLN A 22 -4.87 13.56 10.93
C GLN A 22 -5.51 13.67 9.55
N ARG A 23 -4.73 13.92 8.52
CA ARG A 23 -5.21 14.01 7.12
C ARG A 23 -5.81 12.68 6.65
N ALA A 24 -5.18 11.55 7.00
CA ALA A 24 -5.71 10.23 6.69
C ALA A 24 -7.03 9.95 7.42
N ASP A 25 -7.13 10.32 8.70
CA ASP A 25 -8.37 10.15 9.49
C ASP A 25 -9.54 10.91 8.90
N ASP A 26 -9.32 12.15 8.45
CA ASP A 26 -10.38 12.97 7.83
C ASP A 26 -10.92 12.30 6.55
N LEU A 27 -10.03 11.78 5.71
CA LEU A 27 -10.41 11.08 4.48
C LEU A 27 -11.06 9.72 4.75
N LEU A 28 -10.53 8.94 5.69
CA LEU A 28 -11.10 7.65 6.10
C LEU A 28 -12.47 7.82 6.74
N ARG A 29 -12.66 8.87 7.55
CA ARG A 29 -13.97 9.20 8.13
C ARG A 29 -14.99 9.54 7.04
N ALA A 30 -14.61 10.33 6.04
CA ALA A 30 -15.47 10.63 4.90
C ALA A 30 -15.83 9.36 4.11
N ALA A 31 -14.87 8.45 3.92
CA ALA A 31 -15.12 7.16 3.30
C ALA A 31 -16.13 6.33 4.10
N SER A 32 -15.95 6.25 5.43
CA SER A 32 -16.86 5.46 6.30
C SER A 32 -18.29 6.00 6.29
N LEU A 33 -18.45 7.33 6.31
CA LEU A 33 -19.77 7.98 6.22
C LEU A 33 -20.44 7.73 4.86
N SER A 34 -19.66 7.41 3.83
CA SER A 34 -20.15 7.04 2.50
C SER A 34 -20.43 5.53 2.35
N GLY A 35 -20.36 4.76 3.42
CA GLY A 35 -20.64 3.31 3.42
C GLY A 35 -19.54 2.47 2.77
N VAL A 36 -18.30 2.95 2.75
CA VAL A 36 -17.16 2.19 2.24
C VAL A 36 -16.83 1.02 3.17
N GLU A 37 -16.59 -0.15 2.58
CA GLU A 37 -16.23 -1.38 3.30
C GLU A 37 -14.72 -1.65 3.29
N LEU A 38 -13.99 -1.07 2.30
CA LEU A 38 -12.54 -1.16 2.19
C LEU A 38 -11.96 0.18 1.71
N ALA A 39 -11.08 0.78 2.51
CA ALA A 39 -10.32 1.95 2.13
C ALA A 39 -8.83 1.62 1.99
N VAL A 40 -8.18 2.18 0.98
CA VAL A 40 -6.75 1.99 0.69
C VAL A 40 -6.05 3.34 0.76
N LEU A 41 -5.04 3.44 1.61
CA LEU A 41 -4.12 4.57 1.76
C LEU A 41 -2.83 4.35 0.95
N PRO A 42 -2.10 5.43 0.59
CA PRO A 42 -0.85 5.33 -0.16
C PRO A 42 0.29 4.62 0.59
N GLU A 43 1.35 4.28 -0.14
CA GLU A 43 2.64 3.80 0.37
C GLU A 43 3.27 4.86 1.28
N LEU A 44 3.75 4.42 2.46
CA LEU A 44 4.39 5.25 3.48
C LEU A 44 3.56 6.52 3.81
N PHE A 45 2.24 6.38 3.90
CA PHE A 45 1.33 7.52 4.04
C PHE A 45 1.61 8.34 5.30
N ASN A 46 2.07 7.69 6.38
CA ASN A 46 2.31 8.31 7.68
C ASN A 46 3.64 9.07 7.74
N THR A 47 4.67 8.58 7.05
CA THR A 47 6.00 9.20 7.04
C THR A 47 6.26 10.06 5.82
N GLY A 48 5.45 9.94 4.77
CA GLY A 48 5.80 10.41 3.44
C GLY A 48 6.92 9.56 2.82
N TYR A 49 7.08 9.65 1.52
CA TYR A 49 8.11 8.92 0.77
C TYR A 49 9.18 9.88 0.25
N SER A 50 10.44 9.55 0.51
CA SER A 50 11.61 10.20 -0.07
C SER A 50 12.80 9.24 -0.11
N LEU A 51 13.81 9.54 -0.94
CA LEU A 51 14.99 8.69 -1.11
C LEU A 51 16.00 8.79 0.04
N CYS A 52 15.91 9.79 0.89
CA CYS A 52 17.00 10.19 1.79
C CYS A 52 16.75 10.15 3.29
N PRO A 53 15.51 10.19 3.81
CA PRO A 53 15.35 10.28 5.25
C PRO A 53 15.82 9.02 5.95
N ASP A 54 16.31 9.19 7.16
CA ASP A 54 16.44 8.09 8.09
C ASP A 54 15.05 7.75 8.63
N PHE A 55 14.49 6.66 8.14
CA PHE A 55 13.20 6.16 8.60
C PHE A 55 13.27 5.40 9.94
N GLY A 56 14.47 5.10 10.45
CA GLY A 56 14.64 4.32 11.67
C GLY A 56 13.82 4.85 12.85
N PRO A 57 13.90 6.15 13.21
CA PRO A 57 13.12 6.73 14.30
C PRO A 57 11.59 6.71 14.09
N TYR A 58 11.12 6.59 12.86
CA TYR A 58 9.71 6.62 12.47
C TYR A 58 9.17 5.24 12.11
N SER A 59 10.01 4.22 12.20
CA SER A 59 9.62 2.84 11.93
C SER A 59 8.91 2.23 13.13
N GLU A 60 7.92 1.40 12.85
CA GLU A 60 7.06 0.78 13.85
C GLU A 60 7.10 -0.74 13.75
N THR A 61 6.93 -1.41 14.88
CA THR A 61 6.61 -2.85 14.87
C THR A 61 5.16 -3.06 14.41
N ALA A 62 4.75 -4.29 14.15
CA ALA A 62 3.37 -4.63 13.82
C ALA A 62 2.34 -4.18 14.89
N GLU A 63 2.79 -3.90 16.10
CA GLU A 63 1.99 -3.37 17.22
C GLU A 63 2.22 -1.86 17.46
N GLY A 64 2.86 -1.19 16.51
CA GLY A 64 3.23 0.22 16.63
C GLY A 64 2.03 1.18 16.65
N PRO A 65 2.26 2.47 16.99
CA PRO A 65 1.20 3.43 17.22
C PRO A 65 0.33 3.69 15.99
N THR A 66 0.92 3.82 14.79
CA THR A 66 0.13 4.03 13.55
C THR A 66 -0.73 2.81 13.26
N ILE A 67 -0.17 1.60 13.35
CA ILE A 67 -0.90 0.36 13.06
C ILE A 67 -2.02 0.15 14.08
N SER A 68 -1.74 0.40 15.36
CA SER A 68 -2.75 0.33 16.43
C SER A 68 -3.88 1.33 16.20
N HIS A 69 -3.55 2.54 15.77
CA HIS A 69 -4.52 3.58 15.40
C HIS A 69 -5.42 3.12 14.22
N LEU A 70 -4.83 2.64 13.14
CA LEU A 70 -5.58 2.14 11.98
C LEU A 70 -6.49 0.95 12.36
N ARG A 71 -6.00 0.04 13.19
CA ARG A 71 -6.77 -1.08 13.73
C ARG A 71 -7.98 -0.60 14.54
N GLN A 72 -7.79 0.43 15.39
CA GLN A 72 -8.88 1.03 16.15
C GLN A 72 -9.91 1.67 15.21
N ARG A 73 -9.46 2.42 14.19
CA ARG A 73 -10.34 3.07 13.20
C ARG A 73 -11.11 2.04 12.37
N SER A 74 -10.45 0.96 11.94
CA SER A 74 -11.09 -0.14 11.22
C SER A 74 -12.25 -0.75 12.02
N ARG A 75 -12.04 -1.02 13.30
CA ARG A 75 -13.11 -1.51 14.20
C ARG A 75 -14.22 -0.48 14.39
N GLN A 76 -13.85 0.77 14.69
CA GLN A 76 -14.80 1.86 14.97
C GLN A 76 -15.74 2.10 13.79
N TRP A 77 -15.19 2.10 12.58
CA TRP A 77 -15.95 2.40 11.36
C TRP A 77 -16.46 1.16 10.63
N ARG A 78 -16.16 -0.04 11.14
CA ARG A 78 -16.51 -1.32 10.50
C ARG A 78 -16.05 -1.37 9.03
N MET A 79 -14.90 -0.79 8.75
CA MET A 79 -14.31 -0.64 7.41
C MET A 79 -12.90 -1.22 7.44
N ALA A 80 -12.59 -2.13 6.53
CA ALA A 80 -11.21 -2.59 6.38
C ALA A 80 -10.32 -1.45 5.87
N ILE A 81 -9.11 -1.34 6.39
CA ILE A 81 -8.16 -0.30 6.03
C ILE A 81 -6.84 -0.94 5.61
N ALA A 82 -6.40 -0.65 4.38
CA ALA A 82 -5.08 -1.02 3.89
C ALA A 82 -4.19 0.23 3.80
N ALA A 83 -2.96 0.20 4.32
CA ALA A 83 -2.11 1.38 4.40
C ALA A 83 -0.62 1.05 4.33
N GLY A 84 0.16 1.83 3.59
CA GLY A 84 1.62 1.68 3.50
C GLY A 84 2.34 2.37 4.65
N VAL A 85 3.21 1.66 5.38
CA VAL A 85 3.97 2.15 6.54
C VAL A 85 5.40 1.66 6.51
N VAL A 86 6.29 2.30 7.28
CA VAL A 86 7.62 1.77 7.56
C VAL A 86 7.54 0.79 8.74
N GLU A 87 7.69 -0.49 8.44
CA GLU A 87 7.70 -1.55 9.45
C GLU A 87 9.13 -1.84 9.92
N ARG A 88 9.29 -2.13 11.20
CA ARG A 88 10.55 -2.58 11.80
C ARG A 88 10.39 -3.97 12.43
N GLU A 89 11.23 -4.90 12.01
CA GLU A 89 11.39 -6.21 12.65
C GLU A 89 12.85 -6.44 13.02
N GLY A 90 13.13 -6.47 14.31
CA GLY A 90 14.50 -6.48 14.81
C GLY A 90 15.29 -5.26 14.33
N ARG A 91 16.37 -5.49 13.59
CA ARG A 91 17.22 -4.44 12.98
C ARG A 91 16.83 -4.06 11.54
N HIS A 92 15.85 -4.73 10.97
CA HIS A 92 15.47 -4.57 9.57
C HIS A 92 14.26 -3.67 9.43
N LEU A 93 14.32 -2.79 8.43
CA LEU A 93 13.20 -1.96 8.01
C LEU A 93 12.58 -2.55 6.75
N TYR A 94 11.26 -2.46 6.66
CA TYR A 94 10.48 -2.89 5.51
C TYR A 94 9.53 -1.78 5.07
N ASP A 95 9.37 -1.65 3.77
CA ASP A 95 8.24 -0.94 3.19
C ASP A 95 7.07 -1.93 3.18
N SER A 96 6.08 -1.68 4.03
CA SER A 96 5.01 -2.63 4.33
C SER A 96 3.63 -2.06 4.10
N LEU A 97 2.73 -2.88 3.60
CA LEU A 97 1.31 -2.62 3.52
C LEU A 97 0.61 -3.42 4.62
N VAL A 98 0.03 -2.71 5.58
CA VAL A 98 -0.78 -3.31 6.62
C VAL A 98 -2.24 -3.35 6.18
N PHE A 99 -2.93 -4.43 6.51
CA PHE A 99 -4.35 -4.60 6.30
C PHE A 99 -5.01 -4.85 7.65
N CYS A 100 -5.78 -3.87 8.10
CA CYS A 100 -6.54 -3.94 9.35
C CYS A 100 -8.00 -4.30 9.02
N SER A 101 -8.48 -5.42 9.50
CA SER A 101 -9.86 -5.85 9.32
C SER A 101 -10.77 -5.39 10.47
N PRO A 102 -12.09 -5.24 10.24
CA PRO A 102 -13.04 -4.74 11.26
C PRO A 102 -13.13 -5.61 12.51
N ASP A 103 -12.80 -6.90 12.45
CA ASP A 103 -12.68 -7.81 13.59
C ASP A 103 -11.42 -7.57 14.41
N GLY A 104 -10.49 -6.77 13.87
CA GLY A 104 -9.25 -6.34 14.50
C GLY A 104 -8.04 -7.21 14.22
N GLU A 105 -8.11 -8.10 13.25
CA GLU A 105 -6.92 -8.74 12.73
C GLU A 105 -6.06 -7.75 11.95
N VAL A 106 -4.75 -7.94 12.00
CA VAL A 106 -3.76 -7.16 11.24
C VAL A 106 -2.90 -8.12 10.44
N HIS A 107 -2.85 -7.89 9.14
CA HIS A 107 -2.01 -8.65 8.23
C HIS A 107 -0.98 -7.72 7.60
N VAL A 108 0.24 -8.18 7.37
CA VAL A 108 1.34 -7.37 6.86
C VAL A 108 1.92 -7.99 5.59
N TYR A 109 1.91 -7.21 4.52
CA TYR A 109 2.60 -7.52 3.27
C TYR A 109 3.84 -6.63 3.16
N ARG A 110 5.00 -7.20 2.93
CA ARG A 110 6.27 -6.49 2.73
C ARG A 110 6.59 -6.40 1.24
N LYS A 111 6.94 -5.22 0.77
CA LYS A 111 7.32 -4.95 -0.63
C LYS A 111 8.39 -5.92 -1.10
N ARG A 112 8.14 -6.61 -2.19
CA ARG A 112 9.03 -7.65 -2.70
C ARG A 112 10.06 -7.13 -3.68
N ASN A 113 9.70 -6.11 -4.44
CA ASN A 113 10.54 -5.54 -5.48
C ASN A 113 10.91 -4.10 -5.11
N LEU A 114 12.04 -3.97 -4.44
CA LEU A 114 12.59 -2.67 -4.06
C LEU A 114 13.22 -2.01 -5.29
N VAL A 115 12.93 -0.72 -5.52
CA VAL A 115 13.65 0.09 -6.49
C VAL A 115 15.07 0.36 -5.99
N PHE A 116 15.97 0.80 -6.90
CA PHE A 116 17.41 0.82 -6.66
C PHE A 116 17.82 1.41 -5.30
N TRP A 117 17.34 2.60 -4.95
CA TRP A 117 17.71 3.29 -3.69
C TRP A 117 16.99 2.76 -2.46
N GLU A 118 15.82 2.15 -2.61
CA GLU A 118 15.13 1.51 -1.49
C GLU A 118 15.95 0.38 -0.88
N ARG A 119 16.77 -0.30 -1.69
CA ARG A 119 17.65 -1.41 -1.25
C ARG A 119 18.71 -0.98 -0.24
N PHE A 120 18.99 0.30 -0.11
CA PHE A 120 19.88 0.83 0.92
C PHE A 120 19.18 1.07 2.25
N ARG A 121 17.85 1.02 2.29
CA ARG A 121 17.02 1.35 3.46
C ARG A 121 16.14 0.21 3.92
N PHE A 122 15.57 -0.52 2.99
CA PHE A 122 14.58 -1.55 3.25
C PHE A 122 15.09 -2.93 2.87
N HIS A 123 14.58 -3.92 3.57
CA HIS A 123 14.72 -5.33 3.21
C HIS A 123 13.52 -5.77 2.36
N PRO A 124 13.74 -6.60 1.34
CA PRO A 124 12.64 -7.09 0.51
C PRO A 124 11.79 -8.12 1.24
N GLY A 125 10.48 -8.05 1.03
CA GLY A 125 9.56 -9.13 1.35
C GLY A 125 9.84 -10.38 0.51
N ARG A 126 9.38 -11.55 0.98
CA ARG A 126 9.69 -12.84 0.32
C ARG A 126 8.47 -13.52 -0.28
N ALA A 127 7.30 -13.31 0.27
CA ALA A 127 6.10 -14.07 -0.06
C ALA A 127 4.91 -13.18 -0.44
N PRO A 128 4.00 -13.66 -1.30
CA PRO A 128 2.70 -13.04 -1.46
C PRO A 128 1.87 -13.21 -0.19
N LEU A 129 1.01 -12.25 0.09
CA LEU A 129 0.00 -12.32 1.14
C LEU A 129 -1.38 -12.45 0.51
N VAL A 130 -2.17 -13.42 0.97
CA VAL A 130 -3.57 -13.57 0.62
C VAL A 130 -4.39 -13.59 1.90
N VAL A 131 -5.32 -12.66 2.03
CA VAL A 131 -6.23 -12.56 3.18
C VAL A 131 -7.63 -12.95 2.74
N SER A 132 -8.25 -13.89 3.45
CA SER A 132 -9.65 -14.26 3.25
C SER A 132 -10.55 -13.26 3.96
N THR A 133 -11.49 -12.69 3.22
CA THR A 133 -12.49 -11.74 3.73
C THR A 133 -13.89 -12.21 3.40
N PRO A 134 -14.95 -11.63 3.99
CA PRO A 134 -16.33 -11.95 3.61
C PRO A 134 -16.63 -11.74 2.12
N TRP A 135 -15.87 -10.85 1.46
CA TRP A 135 -16.10 -10.53 0.03
C TRP A 135 -15.31 -11.44 -0.91
N GLY A 136 -14.29 -12.12 -0.43
CA GLY A 136 -13.38 -12.94 -1.22
C GLY A 136 -11.93 -12.82 -0.75
N ARG A 137 -11.00 -13.32 -1.54
CA ARG A 137 -9.57 -13.36 -1.23
C ARG A 137 -8.90 -12.08 -1.74
N VAL A 138 -8.22 -11.38 -0.85
CA VAL A 138 -7.52 -10.12 -1.15
C VAL A 138 -6.02 -10.39 -1.26
N GLY A 139 -5.41 -9.92 -2.35
CA GLY A 139 -3.95 -9.89 -2.54
C GLY A 139 -3.41 -8.47 -2.48
N PHE A 140 -2.10 -8.34 -2.21
CA PHE A 140 -1.46 -7.06 -1.93
C PHE A 140 -0.22 -6.85 -2.76
N ALA A 141 0.02 -5.60 -3.15
CA ALA A 141 1.25 -5.17 -3.82
C ALA A 141 1.60 -3.73 -3.42
N ILE A 142 2.87 -3.36 -3.49
CA ILE A 142 3.33 -2.01 -3.21
C ILE A 142 4.09 -1.47 -4.43
N CYS A 143 3.60 -0.36 -4.97
CA CYS A 143 4.26 0.49 -5.98
C CYS A 143 4.95 -0.31 -7.09
N ALA A 144 6.27 -0.43 -7.05
CA ALA A 144 7.08 -1.15 -8.04
C ALA A 144 6.69 -2.63 -8.22
N ASP A 145 6.10 -3.27 -7.22
CA ASP A 145 5.60 -4.65 -7.36
C ASP A 145 4.64 -4.80 -8.55
N MET A 146 3.91 -3.73 -8.88
CA MET A 146 2.92 -3.75 -9.96
C MET A 146 3.50 -4.07 -11.34
N ILE A 147 4.75 -3.66 -11.60
CA ILE A 147 5.39 -3.88 -12.91
C ILE A 147 5.98 -5.28 -13.07
N TYR A 148 6.10 -6.04 -11.98
CA TYR A 148 6.72 -7.36 -12.02
C TYR A 148 5.70 -8.48 -12.26
N ARG A 149 5.77 -9.11 -13.43
CA ARG A 149 4.88 -10.23 -13.79
C ARG A 149 4.90 -11.36 -12.77
N LYS A 150 6.04 -11.61 -12.11
CA LYS A 150 6.19 -12.64 -11.08
C LYS A 150 5.27 -12.39 -9.89
N VAL A 151 5.06 -11.15 -9.47
CA VAL A 151 4.12 -10.82 -8.38
C VAL A 151 2.72 -11.29 -8.74
N TRP A 152 2.26 -10.95 -9.93
CA TRP A 152 0.91 -11.29 -10.38
C TRP A 152 0.73 -12.77 -10.72
N SER A 153 1.79 -13.44 -11.20
CA SER A 153 1.74 -14.89 -11.40
C SER A 153 1.58 -15.67 -10.10
N ASP A 154 2.14 -15.16 -9.00
CA ASP A 154 1.98 -15.77 -7.67
C ASP A 154 0.57 -15.60 -7.10
N TYR A 155 -0.19 -14.63 -7.60
CA TYR A 155 -1.58 -14.35 -7.21
C TYR A 155 -2.64 -14.94 -8.15
N ARG A 156 -2.24 -15.36 -9.36
CA ARG A 156 -3.20 -15.89 -10.36
C ARG A 156 -4.05 -17.01 -9.78
N ASP A 157 -5.36 -16.90 -9.96
CA ASP A 157 -6.39 -17.84 -9.45
C ASP A 157 -6.46 -17.99 -7.91
N ARG A 158 -5.70 -17.18 -7.19
CA ARG A 158 -5.62 -17.23 -5.73
C ARG A 158 -6.30 -16.03 -5.04
N ILE A 159 -6.56 -14.97 -5.77
CA ILE A 159 -7.19 -13.75 -5.25
C ILE A 159 -8.39 -13.35 -6.10
N ASP A 160 -9.32 -12.65 -5.48
CA ASP A 160 -10.56 -12.17 -6.08
C ASP A 160 -10.59 -10.64 -6.15
N LEU A 161 -9.67 -9.96 -5.45
CA LEU A 161 -9.44 -8.52 -5.40
C LEU A 161 -7.95 -8.26 -5.14
N ALA A 162 -7.37 -7.24 -5.76
CA ALA A 162 -6.05 -6.77 -5.41
C ALA A 162 -6.09 -5.33 -4.83
N VAL A 163 -5.26 -5.11 -3.81
CA VAL A 163 -5.04 -3.82 -3.16
C VAL A 163 -3.62 -3.37 -3.41
N VAL A 164 -3.45 -2.14 -3.86
CA VAL A 164 -2.14 -1.59 -4.19
C VAL A 164 -1.96 -0.21 -3.57
N SER A 165 -0.91 -0.07 -2.81
CA SER A 165 -0.45 1.16 -2.17
C SER A 165 0.79 1.68 -2.91
N ALA A 166 0.87 2.97 -3.23
CA ALA A 166 1.99 3.50 -4.02
C ALA A 166 2.37 4.94 -3.63
N ALA A 167 3.64 5.24 -3.87
CA ALA A 167 4.21 6.59 -3.88
C ALA A 167 4.92 6.79 -5.24
N TRP A 168 4.18 6.64 -6.33
CA TRP A 168 4.71 6.61 -7.69
C TRP A 168 5.08 8.01 -8.16
N PRO A 169 6.37 8.28 -8.47
CA PRO A 169 6.83 9.60 -8.87
C PRO A 169 6.42 9.94 -10.31
N ASP A 170 6.30 11.24 -10.59
CA ASP A 170 6.04 11.77 -11.95
C ASP A 170 7.34 11.95 -12.75
N PHE A 171 8.47 12.12 -12.07
CA PHE A 171 9.78 12.47 -12.65
C PHE A 171 9.71 13.66 -13.63
N ALA A 172 8.83 14.61 -13.34
CA ALA A 172 8.73 15.86 -14.07
C ALA A 172 9.52 16.91 -13.30
N ASP A 173 10.74 17.24 -13.76
CA ASP A 173 11.51 18.34 -13.21
C ASP A 173 10.75 19.67 -13.43
N ARG A 174 10.28 20.28 -12.34
CA ARG A 174 9.52 21.52 -12.37
C ARG A 174 10.38 22.76 -12.53
N ASP A 175 11.62 22.71 -12.08
CA ASP A 175 12.50 23.89 -12.09
C ASP A 175 13.04 24.14 -13.52
N SER A 176 13.19 23.11 -14.32
CA SER A 176 13.62 23.24 -15.71
C SER A 176 12.46 23.17 -16.75
N GLY A 177 11.23 22.85 -16.32
CA GLY A 177 10.12 22.59 -17.21
C GLY A 177 10.32 21.37 -18.13
N ARG A 178 11.39 20.63 -17.95
CA ARG A 178 11.76 19.46 -18.74
C ARG A 178 11.41 18.17 -18.01
N ARG A 179 10.69 17.28 -18.66
CA ARG A 179 10.59 15.90 -18.19
C ARG A 179 11.97 15.25 -18.32
N HIS A 180 12.40 14.57 -17.27
CA HIS A 180 13.63 13.79 -17.35
C HIS A 180 13.53 12.82 -18.53
N TRP A 181 14.41 12.95 -19.54
CA TRP A 181 14.28 12.25 -20.82
C TRP A 181 14.18 10.72 -20.71
N LEU A 182 14.83 10.11 -19.68
CA LEU A 182 14.77 8.67 -19.39
C LEU A 182 13.57 8.28 -18.50
N LEU A 183 13.19 9.11 -17.53
CA LEU A 183 12.26 8.74 -16.48
C LEU A 183 10.89 9.44 -16.59
N GLY A 184 10.79 10.49 -17.42
CA GLY A 184 9.53 11.27 -17.57
C GLY A 184 8.36 10.49 -18.17
N HIS A 185 8.59 9.26 -18.66
CA HIS A 185 7.54 8.36 -19.10
C HIS A 185 6.95 7.50 -17.97
N VAL A 186 7.58 7.51 -16.79
CA VAL A 186 7.20 6.65 -15.65
C VAL A 186 5.93 7.15 -14.97
N GLY A 187 5.76 8.47 -14.85
CA GLY A 187 4.57 9.07 -14.22
C GLY A 187 3.25 8.62 -14.85
N PRO A 188 3.08 8.72 -16.18
CA PRO A 188 1.86 8.27 -16.87
C PRO A 188 1.54 6.78 -16.69
N LEU A 189 2.54 5.95 -16.42
CA LEU A 189 2.34 4.51 -16.20
C LEU A 189 1.51 4.23 -14.92
N SER A 190 1.57 5.10 -13.92
CA SER A 190 0.75 4.98 -12.71
C SER A 190 -0.74 4.90 -13.01
N GLY A 191 -1.19 5.59 -14.04
CA GLY A 191 -2.58 5.54 -14.49
C GLY A 191 -2.92 4.36 -15.41
N ALA A 192 -1.96 3.78 -16.12
CA ALA A 192 -2.21 2.73 -17.12
C ALA A 192 -2.04 1.31 -16.56
N ILE A 193 -1.03 1.10 -15.73
CA ILE A 193 -0.66 -0.23 -15.22
C ILE A 193 -1.76 -0.87 -14.37
N PRO A 194 -2.44 -0.16 -13.42
CA PRO A 194 -3.49 -0.77 -12.62
C PRO A 194 -4.62 -1.35 -13.47
N ALA A 195 -5.06 -0.60 -14.48
CA ALA A 195 -6.12 -1.06 -15.39
C ALA A 195 -5.67 -2.28 -16.22
N LYS A 196 -4.43 -2.25 -16.73
CA LYS A 196 -3.88 -3.39 -17.47
C LYS A 196 -3.81 -4.64 -16.62
N VAL A 197 -3.28 -4.53 -15.40
CA VAL A 197 -3.18 -5.70 -14.49
C VAL A 197 -4.55 -6.21 -14.09
N ALA A 198 -5.53 -5.32 -13.84
CA ALA A 198 -6.91 -5.70 -13.55
C ALA A 198 -7.50 -6.53 -14.71
N MET A 199 -7.30 -6.08 -15.94
CA MET A 199 -7.76 -6.79 -17.15
C MET A 199 -7.04 -8.14 -17.33
N ASP A 200 -5.72 -8.18 -17.15
CA ASP A 200 -4.90 -9.41 -17.31
C ASP A 200 -5.28 -10.50 -16.29
N LEU A 201 -5.72 -10.10 -15.09
CA LEU A 201 -6.16 -11.02 -14.04
C LEU A 201 -7.68 -11.26 -14.02
N GLY A 202 -8.46 -10.39 -14.67
CA GLY A 202 -9.92 -10.44 -14.64
C GLY A 202 -10.53 -10.19 -13.27
N ILE A 203 -9.84 -9.40 -12.41
CA ILE A 203 -10.26 -9.06 -11.04
C ILE A 203 -10.19 -7.56 -10.80
N PRO A 204 -10.97 -7.02 -9.84
CA PRO A 204 -10.84 -5.63 -9.44
C PRO A 204 -9.48 -5.30 -8.82
N ILE A 205 -9.03 -4.06 -9.01
CA ILE A 205 -7.86 -3.48 -8.34
C ILE A 205 -8.23 -2.13 -7.73
N VAL A 206 -7.90 -1.94 -6.46
CA VAL A 206 -7.94 -0.64 -5.77
C VAL A 206 -6.51 -0.14 -5.63
N PHE A 207 -6.17 0.91 -6.35
CA PHE A 207 -4.84 1.52 -6.40
C PHE A 207 -4.88 2.90 -5.75
N ALA A 208 -4.16 3.08 -4.64
CA ALA A 208 -4.01 4.35 -3.95
C ALA A 208 -2.57 4.85 -4.10
N ASN A 209 -2.41 6.06 -4.61
CA ASN A 209 -1.12 6.69 -4.84
C ASN A 209 -0.98 8.00 -4.07
N GLN A 210 0.23 8.34 -3.67
CA GLN A 210 0.52 9.68 -3.18
C GLN A 210 0.33 10.73 -4.28
N CYS A 211 0.03 11.96 -3.87
CA CYS A 211 0.02 13.16 -4.71
C CYS A 211 0.84 14.27 -4.04
N GLY A 212 0.89 15.43 -4.68
CA GLY A 212 1.63 16.58 -4.15
C GLY A 212 3.12 16.54 -4.46
N GLU A 213 3.83 17.51 -3.90
CA GLU A 213 5.26 17.69 -4.13
C GLU A 213 6.08 16.81 -3.18
N THR A 214 7.21 16.34 -3.66
CA THR A 214 8.24 15.68 -2.85
C THR A 214 9.59 16.35 -3.08
N ARG A 215 10.39 16.41 -2.03
CA ARG A 215 11.78 16.88 -2.10
C ARG A 215 12.66 15.71 -1.74
N THR A 216 13.53 15.36 -2.66
CA THR A 216 14.49 14.29 -2.44
C THR A 216 15.90 14.76 -2.79
N THR A 217 16.89 14.16 -2.16
CA THR A 217 18.29 14.37 -2.52
C THR A 217 18.81 13.05 -3.07
N ILE A 218 19.42 13.05 -4.24
CA ILE A 218 20.08 11.83 -4.75
C ILE A 218 21.30 11.57 -3.87
N PRO A 219 21.36 10.44 -3.14
CA PRO A 219 22.39 10.21 -2.13
C PRO A 219 23.83 10.28 -2.67
N VAL A 220 24.05 9.80 -3.89
CA VAL A 220 25.39 9.72 -4.51
C VAL A 220 25.87 11.07 -5.09
N LEU A 221 24.93 11.92 -5.51
CA LEU A 221 25.24 13.16 -6.21
C LEU A 221 25.04 14.41 -5.35
N GLY A 222 24.47 14.29 -4.15
CA GLY A 222 24.10 15.44 -3.31
C GLY A 222 23.06 16.38 -3.94
N THR A 223 22.56 16.04 -5.13
CA THR A 223 21.65 16.88 -5.91
C THR A 223 20.26 16.83 -5.32
N ARG A 224 19.73 17.99 -4.96
CA ARG A 224 18.32 18.13 -4.53
C ARG A 224 17.44 18.09 -5.78
N ILE A 225 16.47 17.18 -5.79
CA ILE A 225 15.44 17.11 -6.80
C ILE A 225 14.11 17.54 -6.15
N ARG A 226 13.43 18.44 -6.81
CA ARG A 226 12.04 18.77 -6.53
C ARG A 226 11.19 18.04 -7.55
N ASP A 227 10.46 17.06 -7.08
CA ASP A 227 9.58 16.23 -7.90
C ASP A 227 8.17 16.25 -7.32
N ARG A 228 7.28 15.54 -7.92
CA ARG A 228 5.90 15.32 -7.46
C ARG A 228 5.53 13.85 -7.64
N PHE A 229 4.59 13.41 -6.83
CA PHE A 229 3.93 12.13 -7.09
C PHE A 229 2.92 12.26 -8.22
N ALA A 230 2.75 11.19 -8.98
CA ALA A 230 1.91 11.18 -10.17
C ALA A 230 0.42 11.34 -9.84
N GLY A 231 -0.01 11.01 -8.62
CA GLY A 231 -1.42 10.89 -8.30
C GLY A 231 -2.05 9.76 -9.09
N GLN A 232 -3.16 10.03 -9.75
CA GLN A 232 -3.86 9.07 -10.63
C GLN A 232 -4.29 7.78 -9.93
N SER A 233 -4.59 7.85 -8.63
CA SER A 233 -5.22 6.75 -7.92
C SER A 233 -6.43 6.25 -8.69
N SER A 234 -6.70 4.96 -8.66
CA SER A 234 -7.76 4.39 -9.50
C SER A 234 -8.44 3.17 -8.87
N ILE A 235 -9.69 2.97 -9.24
CA ILE A 235 -10.46 1.76 -8.96
C ILE A 235 -10.82 1.15 -10.32
N CYS A 236 -10.29 -0.05 -10.57
CA CYS A 236 -10.45 -0.79 -11.81
C CYS A 236 -11.30 -2.03 -11.55
N ASP A 237 -12.35 -2.26 -12.35
CA ASP A 237 -13.20 -3.45 -12.20
C ASP A 237 -12.52 -4.74 -12.72
N GLY A 238 -11.63 -4.63 -13.71
CA GLY A 238 -10.93 -5.76 -14.32
C GLY A 238 -11.72 -6.50 -15.41
N ARG A 239 -13.02 -6.28 -15.51
CA ARG A 239 -13.87 -6.95 -16.51
C ARG A 239 -14.65 -6.00 -17.40
N HIS A 240 -15.16 -4.91 -16.84
CA HIS A 240 -16.08 -4.03 -17.51
C HIS A 240 -15.83 -2.56 -17.18
N GLY A 241 -15.86 -1.74 -18.22
CA GLY A 241 -15.83 -0.28 -18.09
C GLY A 241 -14.46 0.36 -17.85
N PRO A 242 -14.39 1.68 -18.01
CA PRO A 242 -13.18 2.43 -17.72
C PRO A 242 -12.95 2.50 -16.21
N PRO A 243 -11.68 2.61 -15.76
CA PRO A 243 -11.37 2.81 -14.36
C PRO A 243 -11.93 4.16 -13.86
N VAL A 244 -12.44 4.18 -12.63
CA VAL A 244 -12.62 5.43 -11.90
C VAL A 244 -11.23 5.92 -11.51
N ARG A 245 -10.87 7.15 -11.86
CA ARG A 245 -9.51 7.67 -11.70
C ARG A 245 -9.50 9.08 -11.13
N ALA A 246 -8.59 9.35 -10.21
CA ALA A 246 -8.27 10.70 -9.74
C ALA A 246 -7.40 11.47 -10.75
N GLY A 247 -7.40 12.77 -10.61
CA GLY A 247 -6.39 13.66 -11.22
C GLY A 247 -5.07 13.61 -10.46
N ARG A 248 -4.42 14.78 -10.32
CA ARG A 248 -3.13 14.91 -9.63
C ARG A 248 -3.24 15.48 -8.21
N GLU A 249 -4.39 16.02 -7.88
CA GLU A 249 -4.65 16.69 -6.60
C GLU A 249 -5.21 15.68 -5.57
N PRO A 250 -5.17 16.02 -4.25
CA PRO A 250 -5.77 15.17 -3.22
C PRO A 250 -7.21 14.82 -3.56
N SER A 251 -7.59 13.56 -3.36
CA SER A 251 -8.90 13.07 -3.79
C SER A 251 -9.29 11.80 -3.02
N LEU A 252 -10.57 11.68 -2.71
CA LEU A 252 -11.18 10.45 -2.20
C LEU A 252 -12.04 9.84 -3.32
N LEU A 253 -11.52 8.79 -3.96
CA LEU A 253 -12.31 8.04 -4.94
C LEU A 253 -13.12 6.99 -4.22
N ILE A 254 -14.42 6.95 -4.53
CA ILE A 254 -15.32 5.90 -4.04
C ILE A 254 -16.03 5.27 -5.23
N ALA A 255 -16.04 3.95 -5.27
CA ALA A 255 -16.77 3.19 -6.28
C ALA A 255 -17.31 1.87 -5.71
N SER A 256 -18.37 1.38 -6.30
CA SER A 256 -18.82 0.00 -6.09
C SER A 256 -18.14 -0.91 -7.08
N ILE A 257 -17.54 -1.99 -6.60
CA ILE A 257 -16.94 -3.05 -7.41
C ILE A 257 -17.69 -4.36 -7.23
N THR A 258 -17.66 -5.21 -8.26
CA THR A 258 -18.21 -6.56 -8.19
C THR A 258 -17.09 -7.57 -8.05
N ILE A 259 -17.08 -8.30 -6.93
CA ILE A 259 -16.13 -9.38 -6.69
C ILE A 259 -16.78 -10.70 -7.12
N HIS A 260 -16.14 -11.37 -8.06
CA HIS A 260 -16.53 -12.70 -8.51
C HIS A 260 -15.60 -13.72 -7.88
N GLN A 261 -16.06 -14.36 -6.81
CA GLN A 261 -15.28 -15.42 -6.19
C GLN A 261 -15.01 -16.53 -7.22
N GLN A 262 -13.74 -16.79 -7.49
CA GLN A 262 -13.34 -17.87 -8.38
C GLN A 262 -13.66 -19.21 -7.69
N ARG A 263 -14.65 -19.94 -8.24
CA ARG A 263 -15.00 -21.28 -7.76
C ARG A 263 -13.88 -22.25 -8.13
N GLY A 264 -13.11 -22.68 -7.14
CA GLY A 264 -12.17 -23.79 -7.31
C GLY A 264 -10.88 -23.64 -6.55
N MET A 265 -10.91 -23.96 -5.28
CA MET A 265 -10.02 -24.90 -4.58
C MET A 265 -10.38 -24.91 -3.10
N LYS A 266 -10.41 -26.12 -2.48
CA LYS A 266 -10.74 -26.37 -1.08
C LYS A 266 -9.99 -25.38 -0.16
N SER A 267 -10.69 -24.88 0.86
CA SER A 267 -10.19 -23.94 1.87
C SER A 267 -8.73 -24.22 2.26
N TRP A 268 -7.85 -23.29 1.90
CA TRP A 268 -6.53 -23.21 2.49
C TRP A 268 -6.72 -22.73 3.93
N ARG A 269 -6.44 -23.59 4.90
CA ARG A 269 -6.34 -23.18 6.30
C ARG A 269 -5.11 -22.26 6.41
N SER A 270 -5.28 -21.05 6.94
CA SER A 270 -4.18 -20.17 7.30
C SER A 270 -3.29 -20.91 8.30
N THR A 271 -2.07 -21.24 7.91
CA THR A 271 -1.03 -21.59 8.87
C THR A 271 -0.56 -20.29 9.51
N SER A 272 -1.18 -19.94 10.62
CA SER A 272 -0.61 -18.98 11.55
C SER A 272 0.71 -19.57 12.06
N HIS A 273 1.84 -19.03 11.66
CA HIS A 273 3.11 -19.27 12.30
C HIS A 273 3.10 -18.49 13.62
N SER A 274 2.53 -19.11 14.65
CA SER A 274 2.87 -18.77 16.03
C SER A 274 4.31 -19.17 16.27
N ALA A 275 5.18 -18.21 16.55
CA ALA A 275 6.54 -18.45 16.99
C ALA A 275 6.50 -19.32 18.25
N PRO A 276 7.37 -20.35 18.40
CA PRO A 276 7.43 -21.13 19.62
C PRO A 276 7.95 -20.24 20.76
N ALA A 277 7.21 -20.22 21.85
CA ALA A 277 7.66 -19.63 23.10
C ALA A 277 8.94 -20.33 23.54
N ALA A 278 10.03 -19.58 23.72
CA ALA A 278 11.25 -20.07 24.33
C ALA A 278 10.99 -20.36 25.79
N SER A 279 10.96 -21.64 26.15
CA SER A 279 10.97 -22.07 27.54
C SER A 279 12.36 -21.83 28.12
N CYS A 280 12.50 -20.84 28.99
CA CYS A 280 13.64 -20.76 29.92
C CYS A 280 13.51 -21.89 30.96
N SER A 281 14.36 -22.89 30.86
CA SER A 281 14.60 -23.82 31.95
C SER A 281 15.68 -23.24 32.88
N GLU A 282 15.26 -22.81 34.06
CA GLU A 282 16.17 -22.62 35.17
C GLU A 282 16.74 -23.98 35.58
N SER A 283 18.03 -24.18 35.40
CA SER A 283 18.76 -25.24 36.11
C SER A 283 19.58 -24.62 37.24
N ALA A 284 19.13 -24.93 38.47
CA ALA A 284 19.80 -24.58 39.69
C ALA A 284 21.20 -25.24 39.76
N LEU A 285 22.14 -24.45 40.24
CA LEU A 285 23.46 -24.91 40.68
C LEU A 285 23.35 -25.51 42.05
N SER A 286 23.88 -26.69 42.20
CA SER A 286 24.47 -27.23 43.42
C SER A 286 25.99 -27.19 43.29
#